data_32abf27fbbadceb9d285a18dae02fc51
#
_entry.id   32abf27fbbadceb9d285a18dae02fc51
#
_cell.length_a   1.000
_cell.length_b   1.000
_cell.length_c   1.000
_cell.angle_alpha   90.00
_cell.angle_beta   90.00
_cell.angle_gamma   90.00
#
_symmetry.space_group_name_H-M   'P 1'
#
loop_
_entity.id
_entity.type
_entity.pdbx_description
1 polymer ?
#
loop_
_entity_poly.entity_id
_entity_poly.type
_entity_poly.pdbx_seq_one_letter_code
_entity_poly.pdbx_strand_id
1 'polypeptide(L)'
;MDDQLIDSSELPLRRRSLLPGTGFFYPDSLDDDRAEERAREAIDGAEAVVVTDSDADGLGCIALIREVYDAALDVDPFLEEIAGRLTDDETDGDADGSDAVDAETGDEADEQTPDSPVALLASGPHSLTESLEYVAEYATEGIDVFVCDIAPDSYDVIADPLETIVDRSNRVSWYDHHQWPDAVADAVGQAGVDLVVGDSDEECSTDVALRSLEYAFDDRFAELAAVTRDHDLWLNEDPRSKDLADYAYWTSAEEYAAVVGAYGADLPGVVGDYIAQRRVEKEQLIELAVGRAAYKSVGPWTVGVTYGRCSQNEVADALREDGADAAVIVKPSGSASIRGSEDFEAAHLVARQVEGGGHPKAAGCKPDIYDDMMDYAAHWTTEGETTKRVILAAFERVAEDAAAAADAEQETAATDTE
;
A
#
# COMPACT_ATOMS: atom_id res chain seq x y z
N MET A 1 18.45 -0.19 -38.51
CA MET A 1 17.88 -0.60 -37.22
C MET A 1 17.08 -1.85 -37.54
N ASP A 2 17.37 -2.91 -36.88
CA ASP A 2 16.82 -4.22 -37.21
C ASP A 2 15.35 -4.22 -36.80
N ASP A 3 14.42 -4.32 -37.77
CA ASP A 3 12.97 -4.34 -37.55
C ASP A 3 12.53 -5.50 -36.62
N GLN A 4 13.46 -6.43 -36.33
CA GLN A 4 13.24 -7.55 -35.42
C GLN A 4 13.29 -7.17 -33.93
N LEU A 5 13.76 -5.96 -33.61
CA LEU A 5 13.79 -5.46 -32.21
C LEU A 5 12.47 -4.80 -31.79
N ILE A 6 11.53 -4.63 -32.71
CA ILE A 6 10.25 -4.03 -32.43
C ILE A 6 9.17 -5.02 -32.86
N ASP A 7 8.65 -5.77 -31.92
CA ASP A 7 7.44 -6.54 -32.18
C ASP A 7 6.29 -5.58 -32.42
N SER A 8 5.92 -5.46 -33.67
CA SER A 8 4.95 -4.45 -34.13
C SER A 8 3.53 -4.94 -34.13
N SER A 9 3.28 -6.20 -33.80
CA SER A 9 1.97 -6.81 -34.03
C SER A 9 0.94 -6.47 -32.96
N GLU A 10 1.37 -6.20 -31.74
CA GLU A 10 0.46 -6.11 -30.58
C GLU A 10 0.34 -4.72 -29.97
N LEU A 11 1.37 -3.87 -30.03
CA LEU A 11 1.31 -2.54 -29.39
C LEU A 11 1.62 -1.39 -30.36
N PRO A 12 0.88 -0.28 -30.30
CA PRO A 12 1.22 0.95 -31.01
C PRO A 12 2.64 1.42 -30.68
N LEU A 13 3.35 1.99 -31.65
CA LEU A 13 4.73 2.50 -31.47
C LEU A 13 4.88 3.47 -30.29
N ARG A 14 3.85 4.23 -29.98
CA ARG A 14 3.80 5.16 -28.83
C ARG A 14 3.82 4.45 -27.46
N ARG A 15 3.46 3.17 -27.43
CA ARG A 15 3.40 2.33 -26.23
C ARG A 15 4.61 1.40 -26.10
N ARG A 16 5.69 1.64 -26.85
CA ARG A 16 6.86 0.77 -26.85
C ARG A 16 8.07 1.44 -26.28
N SER A 17 8.67 0.79 -25.30
CA SER A 17 10.02 1.10 -24.91
C SER A 17 11.00 0.56 -25.96
N LEU A 18 11.98 1.35 -26.36
CA LEU A 18 13.10 0.92 -27.19
C LEU A 18 14.24 0.32 -26.38
N LEU A 19 14.13 0.36 -25.05
CA LEU A 19 15.13 -0.17 -24.15
C LEU A 19 14.58 -1.44 -23.49
N PRO A 20 15.36 -2.52 -23.43
CA PRO A 20 14.96 -3.70 -22.68
C PRO A 20 14.97 -3.38 -21.18
N GLY A 21 13.95 -3.83 -20.48
CA GLY A 21 13.80 -3.63 -19.05
C GLY A 21 12.34 -3.44 -18.66
N THR A 22 12.04 -3.70 -17.44
CA THR A 22 10.76 -3.45 -16.79
C THR A 22 10.77 -2.13 -16.03
N GLY A 23 9.63 -1.66 -15.61
CA GLY A 23 9.50 -0.46 -14.79
C GLY A 23 9.70 0.84 -15.55
N PHE A 24 10.60 1.68 -15.09
CA PHE A 24 10.77 3.06 -15.52
C PHE A 24 10.72 3.34 -17.05
N PHE A 25 11.11 2.38 -17.86
CA PHE A 25 11.13 2.51 -19.33
C PHE A 25 9.88 1.97 -20.03
N TYR A 26 8.95 1.37 -19.27
CA TYR A 26 7.67 0.94 -19.80
C TYR A 26 6.66 2.08 -19.75
N PRO A 27 5.80 2.25 -20.76
CA PRO A 27 4.66 3.15 -20.64
C PRO A 27 3.71 2.66 -19.53
N ASP A 28 3.26 3.55 -18.66
CA ASP A 28 2.29 3.24 -17.60
C ASP A 28 1.07 2.47 -18.16
N SER A 29 0.62 2.84 -19.36
CA SER A 29 -0.47 2.14 -20.07
C SER A 29 -0.22 0.66 -20.40
N LEU A 30 1.00 0.15 -20.28
CA LEU A 30 1.27 -1.28 -20.46
C LEU A 30 1.04 -2.04 -19.16
N ASP A 31 1.38 -1.40 -18.05
CA ASP A 31 1.14 -1.97 -16.71
C ASP A 31 -0.37 -1.95 -16.42
N ASP A 32 -1.09 -0.88 -16.83
CA ASP A 32 -2.55 -0.81 -16.76
C ASP A 32 -3.22 -1.93 -17.60
N ASP A 33 -2.79 -2.13 -18.86
CA ASP A 33 -3.32 -3.20 -19.71
C ASP A 33 -3.10 -4.61 -19.11
N ARG A 34 -1.99 -4.83 -18.37
CA ARG A 34 -1.71 -6.10 -17.69
C ARG A 34 -2.51 -6.26 -16.40
N ALA A 35 -2.66 -5.18 -15.64
CA ALA A 35 -3.48 -5.18 -14.43
C ALA A 35 -4.94 -5.51 -14.76
N GLU A 36 -5.48 -4.91 -15.82
CA GLU A 36 -6.81 -5.21 -16.33
C GLU A 36 -6.96 -6.69 -16.77
N GLU A 37 -5.98 -7.24 -17.49
CA GLU A 37 -6.03 -8.64 -17.93
C GLU A 37 -5.99 -9.61 -16.75
N ARG A 38 -5.14 -9.37 -15.75
CA ARG A 38 -5.10 -10.16 -14.52
C ARG A 38 -6.40 -10.07 -13.72
N ALA A 39 -6.94 -8.87 -13.56
CA ALA A 39 -8.22 -8.68 -12.88
C ALA A 39 -9.34 -9.44 -13.58
N ARG A 40 -9.41 -9.37 -14.91
CA ARG A 40 -10.38 -10.10 -15.72
C ARG A 40 -10.23 -11.62 -15.55
N GLU A 41 -9.00 -12.14 -15.59
CA GLU A 41 -8.74 -13.58 -15.44
C GLU A 41 -9.08 -14.05 -14.01
N ALA A 42 -8.75 -13.26 -12.98
CA ALA A 42 -9.08 -13.59 -11.60
C ALA A 42 -10.60 -13.61 -11.34
N ILE A 43 -11.35 -12.68 -11.93
CA ILE A 43 -12.80 -12.55 -11.74
C ILE A 43 -13.58 -13.59 -12.54
N ASP A 44 -13.04 -14.10 -13.67
CA ASP A 44 -13.77 -15.03 -14.55
C ASP A 44 -14.13 -16.32 -13.82
N GLY A 45 -15.44 -16.55 -13.65
CA GLY A 45 -15.98 -17.73 -13.00
C GLY A 45 -15.95 -17.71 -11.47
N ALA A 46 -15.51 -16.63 -10.83
CA ALA A 46 -15.50 -16.49 -9.38
C ALA A 46 -16.92 -16.42 -8.79
N GLU A 47 -17.09 -16.97 -7.59
CA GLU A 47 -18.30 -16.86 -6.76
C GLU A 47 -18.28 -15.61 -5.89
N ALA A 48 -17.09 -15.15 -5.50
CA ALA A 48 -16.87 -13.94 -4.76
C ALA A 48 -15.61 -13.19 -5.27
N VAL A 49 -15.60 -11.86 -5.14
CA VAL A 49 -14.45 -11.01 -5.40
C VAL A 49 -14.10 -10.21 -4.15
N VAL A 50 -12.83 -10.15 -3.81
CA VAL A 50 -12.30 -9.35 -2.71
C VAL A 50 -11.36 -8.30 -3.27
N VAL A 51 -11.68 -7.03 -3.06
CA VAL A 51 -10.81 -5.88 -3.31
C VAL A 51 -10.23 -5.45 -1.97
N THR A 52 -8.91 -5.48 -1.79
CA THR A 52 -8.29 -5.23 -0.48
C THR A 52 -6.91 -4.59 -0.62
N ASP A 53 -6.44 -3.89 0.43
CA ASP A 53 -5.04 -3.46 0.48
C ASP A 53 -4.11 -4.68 0.47
N SER A 54 -2.89 -4.47 0.01
CA SER A 54 -1.88 -5.52 -0.18
C SER A 54 -0.98 -5.73 1.03
N ASP A 55 -1.32 -5.15 2.16
CA ASP A 55 -0.60 -5.36 3.42
C ASP A 55 -1.16 -6.55 4.24
N ALA A 56 -0.59 -6.78 5.42
CA ALA A 56 -0.97 -7.91 6.27
C ALA A 56 -2.43 -7.85 6.73
N ASP A 57 -3.00 -6.66 6.91
CA ASP A 57 -4.37 -6.50 7.39
C ASP A 57 -5.38 -6.76 6.26
N GLY A 58 -5.22 -6.11 5.13
CA GLY A 58 -6.05 -6.38 3.97
C GLY A 58 -5.98 -7.84 3.51
N LEU A 59 -4.78 -8.43 3.48
CA LEU A 59 -4.59 -9.83 3.09
C LEU A 59 -5.05 -10.83 4.17
N GLY A 60 -5.14 -10.43 5.43
CA GLY A 60 -5.81 -11.19 6.49
C GLY A 60 -7.29 -11.36 6.21
N CYS A 61 -7.95 -10.33 5.69
CA CYS A 61 -9.37 -10.38 5.32
C CYS A 61 -9.66 -11.41 4.22
N ILE A 62 -8.84 -11.50 3.17
CA ILE A 62 -9.04 -12.52 2.12
C ILE A 62 -8.88 -13.94 2.65
N ALA A 63 -7.94 -14.19 3.58
CA ALA A 63 -7.78 -15.49 4.19
C ALA A 63 -9.04 -15.91 4.95
N LEU A 64 -9.70 -14.99 5.68
CA LEU A 64 -10.99 -15.23 6.33
C LEU A 64 -12.11 -15.50 5.32
N ILE A 65 -12.20 -14.72 4.27
CA ILE A 65 -13.25 -14.87 3.26
C ILE A 65 -13.09 -16.18 2.52
N ARG A 66 -11.88 -16.60 2.16
CA ARG A 66 -11.62 -17.91 1.55
C ARG A 66 -12.01 -19.08 2.46
N GLU A 67 -11.81 -18.97 3.76
CA GLU A 67 -12.29 -19.97 4.72
C GLU A 67 -13.81 -20.09 4.69
N VAL A 68 -14.54 -18.98 4.64
CA VAL A 68 -16.03 -18.95 4.56
C VAL A 68 -16.53 -19.65 3.31
N TYR A 69 -15.84 -19.53 2.18
CA TYR A 69 -16.22 -20.11 0.89
C TYR A 69 -15.65 -21.50 0.65
N ASP A 70 -14.95 -22.10 1.62
CA ASP A 70 -14.22 -23.38 1.44
C ASP A 70 -13.25 -23.30 0.22
N ALA A 71 -12.64 -22.15 0.06
CA ALA A 71 -11.81 -21.75 -1.07
C ALA A 71 -10.32 -21.55 -0.69
N ALA A 72 -9.88 -22.15 0.42
CA ALA A 72 -8.50 -22.12 0.84
C ALA A 72 -7.59 -22.72 -0.24
N LEU A 73 -6.52 -22.01 -0.59
CA LEU A 73 -5.56 -22.48 -1.56
C LEU A 73 -4.69 -23.60 -0.98
N ASP A 74 -4.22 -24.50 -1.86
CA ASP A 74 -3.18 -25.47 -1.48
C ASP A 74 -1.87 -24.72 -1.19
N VAL A 75 -1.38 -24.83 0.03
CA VAL A 75 -0.21 -24.12 0.51
C VAL A 75 1.12 -24.79 0.11
N ASP A 76 1.09 -26.09 -0.19
CA ASP A 76 2.32 -26.86 -0.44
C ASP A 76 3.15 -26.28 -1.62
N PRO A 77 2.57 -25.89 -2.78
CA PRO A 77 3.33 -25.27 -3.87
C PRO A 77 4.04 -23.99 -3.47
N PHE A 78 3.41 -23.13 -2.67
CA PHE A 78 4.02 -21.90 -2.19
C PHE A 78 5.20 -22.16 -1.26
N LEU A 79 5.08 -23.14 -0.35
CA LEU A 79 6.18 -23.52 0.55
C LEU A 79 7.36 -24.13 -0.22
N GLU A 80 7.10 -24.90 -1.28
CA GLU A 80 8.15 -25.44 -2.16
C GLU A 80 8.87 -24.30 -2.91
N GLU A 81 8.15 -23.31 -3.38
CA GLU A 81 8.73 -22.14 -4.06
C GLU A 81 9.56 -21.28 -3.12
N ILE A 82 9.09 -21.00 -1.89
CA ILE A 82 9.85 -20.28 -0.86
C ILE A 82 11.15 -21.04 -0.56
N ALA A 83 11.09 -22.37 -0.41
CA ALA A 83 12.28 -23.19 -0.19
C ALA A 83 13.26 -23.13 -1.39
N GLY A 84 12.72 -23.03 -2.61
CA GLY A 84 13.51 -22.81 -3.83
C GLY A 84 14.26 -21.49 -3.78
N ARG A 85 13.56 -20.39 -3.48
CA ARG A 85 14.14 -19.04 -3.35
C ARG A 85 15.30 -18.99 -2.34
N LEU A 86 15.24 -19.75 -1.24
CA LEU A 86 16.30 -19.84 -0.24
C LEU A 86 17.55 -20.58 -0.74
N THR A 87 17.40 -21.52 -1.70
CA THR A 87 18.51 -22.37 -2.19
C THR A 87 19.19 -21.80 -3.44
N ASP A 88 18.48 -21.05 -4.27
CA ASP A 88 19.00 -20.46 -5.51
C ASP A 88 19.99 -19.32 -5.22
N ASP A 89 19.82 -18.60 -4.12
CA ASP A 89 20.75 -17.56 -3.65
C ASP A 89 22.15 -18.13 -3.22
N GLU A 90 22.24 -19.44 -2.94
CA GLU A 90 23.54 -20.09 -2.63
C GLU A 90 24.36 -20.42 -3.89
N THR A 91 23.76 -20.37 -5.09
CA THR A 91 24.42 -20.83 -6.32
C THR A 91 24.88 -19.72 -7.26
N ASP A 92 24.39 -18.49 -7.13
CA ASP A 92 24.71 -17.35 -8.00
C ASP A 92 25.63 -16.32 -7.35
N GLY A 93 26.83 -16.76 -6.96
CA GLY A 93 27.91 -15.88 -6.50
C GLY A 93 28.56 -15.01 -7.59
N ASP A 94 28.03 -14.93 -8.81
CA ASP A 94 28.62 -14.24 -9.97
C ASP A 94 27.58 -13.59 -10.92
N ALA A 95 26.46 -13.07 -10.43
CA ALA A 95 25.55 -12.27 -11.23
C ALA A 95 25.51 -10.82 -10.72
N ASP A 96 25.85 -9.92 -11.64
CA ASP A 96 25.89 -8.46 -11.52
C ASP A 96 24.56 -7.93 -10.95
N GLY A 97 24.63 -7.36 -9.74
CA GLY A 97 23.45 -6.91 -8.98
C GLY A 97 22.76 -5.71 -9.61
N SER A 98 21.72 -5.93 -10.40
CA SER A 98 20.84 -4.87 -10.89
C SER A 98 19.33 -5.14 -10.75
N ASP A 99 18.92 -6.26 -10.17
CA ASP A 99 17.50 -6.59 -10.00
C ASP A 99 17.05 -6.49 -8.53
N ALA A 100 17.10 -5.30 -7.99
CA ALA A 100 16.49 -5.00 -6.72
C ALA A 100 15.11 -4.38 -6.98
N VAL A 101 14.10 -5.18 -6.77
CA VAL A 101 12.68 -4.94 -7.00
C VAL A 101 12.20 -3.65 -6.32
N ASP A 102 11.56 -2.75 -7.06
CA ASP A 102 10.74 -1.68 -6.48
C ASP A 102 9.50 -2.32 -5.85
N ALA A 103 9.28 -2.11 -4.58
CA ALA A 103 8.14 -2.66 -3.85
C ALA A 103 6.79 -1.98 -4.18
N GLU A 104 6.75 -1.15 -5.20
CA GLU A 104 5.52 -0.65 -5.82
C GLU A 104 5.18 -1.40 -7.11
N THR A 105 6.12 -2.21 -7.62
CA THR A 105 5.87 -3.19 -8.68
C THR A 105 6.81 -4.35 -8.44
N GLY A 106 6.38 -5.36 -7.71
CA GLY A 106 7.06 -6.65 -7.74
C GLY A 106 7.25 -7.05 -9.19
N ASP A 107 8.44 -7.51 -9.56
CA ASP A 107 8.69 -8.10 -10.87
C ASP A 107 7.82 -9.35 -10.93
N GLU A 108 6.58 -9.16 -11.39
CA GLU A 108 5.60 -10.23 -11.53
C GLU A 108 6.03 -11.04 -12.76
N ALA A 109 6.96 -11.95 -12.56
CA ALA A 109 7.07 -13.11 -13.40
C ALA A 109 5.68 -13.74 -13.48
N ASP A 110 5.16 -14.01 -14.68
CA ASP A 110 3.85 -14.63 -14.97
C ASP A 110 3.30 -15.47 -13.80
N GLU A 111 2.89 -14.83 -12.70
CA GLU A 111 2.19 -15.49 -11.61
C GLU A 111 0.82 -15.87 -12.14
N GLN A 112 0.65 -17.14 -12.42
CA GLN A 112 -0.65 -17.67 -12.78
C GLN A 112 -1.58 -17.43 -11.60
N THR A 113 -2.60 -16.61 -11.79
CA THR A 113 -3.68 -16.44 -10.82
C THR A 113 -4.23 -17.81 -10.44
N PRO A 114 -4.22 -18.19 -9.15
CA PRO A 114 -4.73 -19.50 -8.73
C PRO A 114 -6.20 -19.64 -9.14
N ASP A 115 -6.57 -20.83 -9.60
CA ASP A 115 -7.98 -21.16 -9.85
C ASP A 115 -8.72 -21.28 -8.51
N SER A 116 -9.38 -20.19 -8.12
CA SER A 116 -10.09 -20.08 -6.83
C SER A 116 -11.48 -19.51 -7.07
N PRO A 117 -12.52 -20.05 -6.38
CA PRO A 117 -13.85 -19.45 -6.40
C PRO A 117 -13.91 -18.07 -5.75
N VAL A 118 -12.85 -17.63 -5.07
CA VAL A 118 -12.74 -16.30 -4.47
C VAL A 118 -11.57 -15.57 -5.12
N ALA A 119 -11.88 -14.65 -6.01
CA ALA A 119 -10.91 -13.79 -6.67
C ALA A 119 -10.33 -12.74 -5.69
N LEU A 120 -9.04 -12.50 -5.80
CA LEU A 120 -8.34 -11.44 -5.07
C LEU A 120 -7.90 -10.34 -6.04
N LEU A 121 -8.30 -9.12 -5.75
CA LEU A 121 -7.78 -7.90 -6.38
C LEU A 121 -7.05 -7.09 -5.31
N ALA A 122 -5.74 -7.24 -5.25
CA ALA A 122 -4.90 -6.41 -4.40
C ALA A 122 -4.90 -4.98 -4.95
N SER A 123 -5.25 -4.02 -4.11
CA SER A 123 -5.46 -2.62 -4.48
C SER A 123 -4.89 -1.71 -3.40
N GLY A 124 -4.61 -0.48 -3.74
CA GLY A 124 -4.28 0.54 -2.75
C GLY A 124 -5.28 1.70 -2.83
N PRO A 125 -5.18 2.70 -1.95
CA PRO A 125 -6.10 3.84 -1.94
C PRO A 125 -6.20 4.58 -3.28
N HIS A 126 -5.12 4.58 -4.08
CA HIS A 126 -5.07 5.26 -5.38
C HIS A 126 -5.63 4.42 -6.54
N SER A 127 -5.67 3.10 -6.41
CA SER A 127 -6.17 2.17 -7.42
C SER A 127 -7.56 1.61 -7.11
N LEU A 128 -8.15 1.96 -5.96
CA LEU A 128 -9.47 1.47 -5.54
C LEU A 128 -10.55 1.69 -6.62
N THR A 129 -10.61 2.89 -7.20
CA THR A 129 -11.61 3.21 -8.24
C THR A 129 -11.46 2.30 -9.44
N GLU A 130 -10.25 2.09 -9.92
CA GLU A 130 -9.94 1.22 -11.04
C GLU A 130 -10.27 -0.24 -10.73
N SER A 131 -9.93 -0.73 -9.53
CA SER A 131 -10.28 -2.08 -9.11
C SER A 131 -11.81 -2.28 -9.04
N LEU A 132 -12.56 -1.29 -8.58
CA LEU A 132 -14.02 -1.33 -8.61
C LEU A 132 -14.58 -1.29 -10.04
N GLU A 133 -13.95 -0.55 -10.96
CA GLU A 133 -14.30 -0.55 -12.39
C GLU A 133 -14.10 -1.94 -13.01
N TYR A 134 -13.01 -2.64 -12.69
CA TYR A 134 -12.81 -4.02 -13.14
C TYR A 134 -13.88 -4.97 -12.60
N VAL A 135 -14.24 -4.85 -11.32
CA VAL A 135 -15.33 -5.66 -10.75
C VAL A 135 -16.66 -5.33 -11.45
N ALA A 136 -16.98 -4.06 -11.66
CA ALA A 136 -18.21 -3.63 -12.35
C ALA A 136 -18.30 -4.16 -13.79
N GLU A 137 -17.16 -4.27 -14.49
CA GLU A 137 -17.11 -4.70 -15.88
C GLU A 137 -17.11 -6.22 -16.02
N TYR A 138 -16.27 -6.92 -15.24
CA TYR A 138 -15.98 -8.34 -15.45
C TYR A 138 -16.77 -9.30 -14.55
N ALA A 139 -17.27 -8.84 -13.39
CA ALA A 139 -18.01 -9.71 -12.48
C ALA A 139 -19.34 -10.18 -13.09
N THR A 140 -19.65 -11.46 -12.86
CA THR A 140 -20.93 -12.06 -13.28
C THR A 140 -22.07 -11.61 -12.37
N GLU A 141 -23.32 -11.67 -12.86
CA GLU A 141 -24.48 -11.37 -12.03
C GLU A 141 -24.63 -12.34 -10.87
N GLY A 142 -24.94 -11.83 -9.70
CA GLY A 142 -25.18 -12.62 -8.49
C GLY A 142 -23.92 -12.98 -7.71
N ILE A 143 -22.77 -12.40 -8.05
CA ILE A 143 -21.52 -12.58 -7.30
C ILE A 143 -21.59 -11.88 -5.93
N ASP A 144 -20.83 -12.35 -4.96
CA ASP A 144 -20.60 -11.63 -3.71
C ASP A 144 -19.35 -10.74 -3.85
N VAL A 145 -19.40 -9.50 -3.38
CA VAL A 145 -18.26 -8.56 -3.45
C VAL A 145 -17.92 -8.08 -2.05
N PHE A 146 -16.63 -8.13 -1.76
CA PHE A 146 -16.06 -7.65 -0.51
C PHE A 146 -15.02 -6.58 -0.82
N VAL A 147 -15.06 -5.49 -0.06
CA VAL A 147 -14.00 -4.48 -0.03
C VAL A 147 -13.45 -4.45 1.38
N CYS A 148 -12.12 -4.55 1.54
CA CYS A 148 -11.50 -4.63 2.85
C CYS A 148 -10.32 -3.67 2.94
N ASP A 149 -10.16 -3.06 4.12
CA ASP A 149 -8.97 -2.31 4.49
C ASP A 149 -8.61 -1.15 3.56
N ILE A 150 -9.58 -0.51 2.97
CA ILE A 150 -9.40 0.66 2.11
C ILE A 150 -10.57 1.62 2.32
N ALA A 151 -10.30 2.89 2.58
CA ALA A 151 -11.29 3.97 2.60
C ALA A 151 -11.15 4.87 1.38
N PRO A 152 -12.24 5.22 0.67
CA PRO A 152 -12.17 6.17 -0.43
C PRO A 152 -12.08 7.61 0.07
N ASP A 153 -11.35 8.46 -0.64
CA ASP A 153 -11.26 9.90 -0.33
C ASP A 153 -12.61 10.62 -0.42
N SER A 154 -13.47 10.19 -1.35
CA SER A 154 -14.81 10.71 -1.53
C SER A 154 -15.71 9.69 -2.22
N TYR A 155 -17.03 9.79 -1.99
CA TYR A 155 -18.00 8.93 -2.66
C TYR A 155 -18.05 9.16 -4.18
N ASP A 156 -17.88 10.40 -4.63
CA ASP A 156 -18.04 10.78 -6.05
C ASP A 156 -17.09 10.02 -6.99
N VAL A 157 -15.89 9.63 -6.50
CA VAL A 157 -14.91 8.93 -7.33
C VAL A 157 -15.23 7.45 -7.51
N ILE A 158 -16.03 6.85 -6.63
CA ILE A 158 -16.39 5.43 -6.66
C ILE A 158 -17.86 5.19 -7.00
N ALA A 159 -18.67 6.24 -7.11
CA ALA A 159 -20.13 6.14 -7.20
C ALA A 159 -20.60 5.27 -8.39
N ASP A 160 -20.14 5.58 -9.59
CA ASP A 160 -20.57 4.90 -10.82
C ASP A 160 -20.23 3.39 -10.83
N PRO A 161 -18.98 2.95 -10.54
CA PRO A 161 -18.67 1.52 -10.44
C PRO A 161 -19.39 0.85 -9.27
N LEU A 162 -19.47 1.50 -8.11
CA LEU A 162 -20.12 0.93 -6.92
C LEU A 162 -21.61 0.69 -7.12
N GLU A 163 -22.34 1.64 -7.72
CA GLU A 163 -23.76 1.48 -8.05
C GLU A 163 -23.97 0.32 -9.04
N THR A 164 -23.09 0.18 -10.03
CA THR A 164 -23.11 -0.94 -10.98
C THR A 164 -22.89 -2.28 -10.28
N ILE A 165 -21.94 -2.34 -9.36
CA ILE A 165 -21.63 -3.54 -8.56
C ILE A 165 -22.84 -3.93 -7.71
N VAL A 166 -23.41 -2.98 -6.96
CA VAL A 166 -24.57 -3.22 -6.08
C VAL A 166 -25.78 -3.71 -6.85
N ASP A 167 -26.06 -3.13 -8.00
CA ASP A 167 -27.20 -3.54 -8.84
C ASP A 167 -27.10 -4.98 -9.39
N ARG A 168 -25.89 -5.49 -9.55
CA ARG A 168 -25.61 -6.80 -10.18
C ARG A 168 -25.23 -7.88 -9.20
N SER A 169 -24.67 -7.53 -8.03
CA SER A 169 -24.19 -8.45 -7.03
C SER A 169 -25.29 -9.00 -6.14
N ASN A 170 -25.06 -10.20 -5.58
CA ASN A 170 -25.95 -10.76 -4.56
C ASN A 170 -25.76 -10.02 -3.22
N ARG A 171 -24.53 -9.65 -2.90
CA ARG A 171 -24.16 -8.91 -1.70
C ARG A 171 -22.92 -8.06 -1.98
N VAL A 172 -22.86 -6.87 -1.39
CA VAL A 172 -21.66 -6.04 -1.31
C VAL A 172 -21.40 -5.69 0.14
N SER A 173 -20.26 -6.15 0.68
CA SER A 173 -19.86 -5.90 2.06
C SER A 173 -18.54 -5.13 2.07
N TRP A 174 -18.40 -4.20 3.00
CA TRP A 174 -17.19 -3.40 3.15
C TRP A 174 -16.74 -3.42 4.61
N TYR A 175 -15.54 -3.97 4.86
CA TYR A 175 -14.96 -4.11 6.19
C TYR A 175 -13.69 -3.28 6.29
N ASP A 176 -13.71 -2.27 7.17
CA ASP A 176 -12.62 -1.32 7.28
C ASP A 176 -12.49 -0.78 8.71
N HIS A 177 -11.34 -0.24 9.06
CA HIS A 177 -11.08 0.41 10.34
C HIS A 177 -10.56 1.85 10.20
N HIS A 178 -10.33 2.30 8.99
CA HIS A 178 -9.86 3.67 8.73
C HIS A 178 -10.88 4.72 9.16
N GLN A 179 -10.40 5.97 9.27
CA GLN A 179 -11.29 7.10 9.56
C GLN A 179 -12.08 7.50 8.31
N TRP A 180 -13.38 7.24 8.34
CA TRP A 180 -14.30 7.64 7.27
C TRP A 180 -14.93 8.98 7.57
N PRO A 181 -15.01 9.93 6.60
CA PRO A 181 -15.90 11.05 6.72
C PRO A 181 -17.37 10.57 6.78
N ASP A 182 -18.14 11.05 7.76
CA ASP A 182 -19.55 10.64 7.96
C ASP A 182 -20.35 10.68 6.66
N ALA A 183 -20.15 11.72 5.84
CA ALA A 183 -20.88 11.88 4.57
C ALA A 183 -20.52 10.80 3.53
N VAL A 184 -19.30 10.29 3.53
CA VAL A 184 -18.84 9.22 2.63
C VAL A 184 -19.41 7.89 3.10
N ALA A 185 -19.30 7.58 4.38
CA ALA A 185 -19.86 6.37 4.99
C ALA A 185 -21.38 6.28 4.78
N ASP A 186 -22.11 7.39 5.03
CA ASP A 186 -23.54 7.48 4.80
C ASP A 186 -23.90 7.25 3.32
N ALA A 187 -23.13 7.79 2.38
CA ALA A 187 -23.40 7.65 0.96
C ALA A 187 -23.16 6.20 0.49
N VAL A 188 -22.07 5.55 0.92
CA VAL A 188 -21.79 4.14 0.63
C VAL A 188 -22.86 3.22 1.18
N GLY A 189 -23.28 3.43 2.44
CA GLY A 189 -24.40 2.68 3.02
C GLY A 189 -25.73 2.90 2.29
N GLN A 190 -26.02 4.13 1.84
CA GLN A 190 -27.24 4.44 1.07
C GLN A 190 -27.21 3.83 -0.34
N ALA A 191 -26.05 3.60 -0.91
CA ALA A 191 -25.89 2.89 -2.18
C ALA A 191 -26.27 1.40 -2.07
N GLY A 192 -26.38 0.84 -0.86
CA GLY A 192 -26.77 -0.55 -0.63
C GLY A 192 -25.63 -1.47 -0.20
N VAL A 193 -24.51 -0.91 0.19
CA VAL A 193 -23.34 -1.64 0.72
C VAL A 193 -23.55 -1.92 2.21
N ASP A 194 -23.24 -3.14 2.64
CA ASP A 194 -23.14 -3.50 4.05
C ASP A 194 -21.76 -3.04 4.59
N LEU A 195 -21.71 -1.76 4.98
CA LEU A 195 -20.49 -1.12 5.46
C LEU A 195 -20.36 -1.30 6.98
N VAL A 196 -19.25 -1.90 7.40
CA VAL A 196 -18.87 -2.03 8.80
C VAL A 196 -17.50 -1.38 8.99
N VAL A 197 -17.49 -0.26 9.72
CA VAL A 197 -16.25 0.43 10.09
C VAL A 197 -15.95 0.15 11.56
N GLY A 198 -14.75 -0.35 11.83
CA GLY A 198 -14.22 -0.60 13.17
C GLY A 198 -13.71 0.67 13.83
N ASP A 199 -13.33 0.55 15.09
CA ASP A 199 -12.65 1.62 15.81
C ASP A 199 -11.16 1.63 15.42
N SER A 200 -10.71 2.69 14.76
CA SER A 200 -9.34 2.83 14.24
C SER A 200 -8.24 2.81 15.31
N ASP A 201 -8.59 2.93 16.57
CA ASP A 201 -7.66 2.86 17.69
C ASP A 201 -7.68 1.49 18.41
N GLU A 202 -8.67 0.63 18.13
CA GLU A 202 -8.88 -0.64 18.85
C GLU A 202 -8.94 -1.88 17.94
N GLU A 203 -9.33 -1.73 16.65
CA GLU A 203 -9.53 -2.82 15.70
C GLU A 203 -8.72 -2.58 14.42
N CYS A 204 -8.29 -3.64 13.76
CA CYS A 204 -7.86 -3.65 12.37
C CYS A 204 -8.96 -4.23 11.46
N SER A 205 -8.84 -4.14 10.15
CA SER A 205 -9.85 -4.61 9.21
C SER A 205 -10.05 -6.13 9.25
N THR A 206 -9.01 -6.90 9.57
CA THR A 206 -9.11 -8.35 9.82
C THR A 206 -9.99 -8.65 11.04
N ASP A 207 -9.93 -7.86 12.12
CA ASP A 207 -10.86 -8.00 13.26
C ASP A 207 -12.30 -7.70 12.83
N VAL A 208 -12.49 -6.63 12.05
CA VAL A 208 -13.81 -6.24 11.55
C VAL A 208 -14.41 -7.33 10.67
N ALA A 209 -13.63 -7.89 9.75
CA ALA A 209 -14.06 -9.00 8.91
C ALA A 209 -14.38 -10.25 9.74
N LEU A 210 -13.50 -10.63 10.69
CA LEU A 210 -13.67 -11.80 11.55
C LEU A 210 -15.02 -11.77 12.30
N ARG A 211 -15.38 -10.62 12.88
CA ARG A 211 -16.62 -10.48 13.67
C ARG A 211 -17.89 -10.26 12.82
N SER A 212 -17.72 -9.80 11.56
CA SER A 212 -18.84 -9.47 10.67
C SER A 212 -19.26 -10.64 9.78
N LEU A 213 -18.34 -11.53 9.46
CA LEU A 213 -18.64 -12.75 8.72
C LEU A 213 -19.39 -13.74 9.61
N GLU A 214 -20.57 -14.19 9.17
CA GLU A 214 -21.41 -15.16 9.89
C GLU A 214 -20.85 -16.59 9.75
N TYR A 215 -19.66 -16.84 10.33
CA TYR A 215 -18.94 -18.10 10.25
C TYR A 215 -18.28 -18.47 11.59
N ALA A 216 -18.16 -19.75 11.88
CA ALA A 216 -17.51 -20.23 13.10
C ALA A 216 -16.02 -20.52 12.81
N PHE A 217 -15.22 -19.50 12.88
CA PHE A 217 -13.78 -19.60 12.63
C PHE A 217 -13.05 -20.42 13.69
N ASP A 218 -12.01 -21.12 13.29
CA ASP A 218 -11.05 -21.73 14.19
C ASP A 218 -10.24 -20.64 14.95
N ASP A 219 -9.72 -21.01 16.14
CA ASP A 219 -8.97 -20.12 17.03
C ASP A 219 -7.76 -19.45 16.30
N ARG A 220 -7.17 -20.12 15.31
CA ARG A 220 -6.05 -19.57 14.52
C ARG A 220 -6.37 -18.25 13.82
N PHE A 221 -7.61 -18.07 13.38
CA PHE A 221 -8.03 -16.84 12.71
C PHE A 221 -8.24 -15.67 13.70
N ALA A 222 -8.72 -15.98 14.91
CA ALA A 222 -8.80 -14.98 15.96
C ALA A 222 -7.38 -14.55 16.42
N GLU A 223 -6.44 -15.47 16.44
CA GLU A 223 -5.04 -15.17 16.72
C GLU A 223 -4.38 -14.41 15.57
N LEU A 224 -4.66 -14.76 14.31
CA LEU A 224 -4.21 -14.01 13.15
C LEU A 224 -4.65 -12.54 13.23
N ALA A 225 -5.94 -12.27 13.46
CA ALA A 225 -6.47 -10.93 13.59
C ALA A 225 -5.79 -10.16 14.73
N ALA A 226 -5.59 -10.79 15.90
CA ALA A 226 -4.95 -10.15 17.04
C ALA A 226 -3.48 -9.78 16.77
N VAL A 227 -2.72 -10.66 16.09
CA VAL A 227 -1.32 -10.41 15.74
C VAL A 227 -1.21 -9.40 14.61
N THR A 228 -2.11 -9.41 13.63
CA THR A 228 -2.19 -8.40 12.56
C THR A 228 -2.44 -7.02 13.15
N ARG A 229 -3.45 -6.88 14.03
CA ARG A 229 -3.75 -5.63 14.74
C ARG A 229 -2.56 -5.08 15.52
N ASP A 230 -1.75 -5.95 16.14
CA ASP A 230 -0.56 -5.53 16.89
C ASP A 230 0.44 -4.74 16.03
N HIS A 231 0.59 -5.12 14.76
CA HIS A 231 1.42 -4.36 13.81
C HIS A 231 0.68 -3.13 13.28
N ASP A 232 -0.54 -3.29 12.86
CA ASP A 232 -1.32 -2.25 12.19
C ASP A 232 -1.54 -1.03 13.07
N LEU A 233 -1.87 -1.25 14.35
CA LEU A 233 -1.98 -0.19 15.37
C LEU A 233 -0.64 0.18 16.05
N TRP A 234 0.50 -0.33 15.53
CA TRP A 234 1.84 -0.04 16.08
C TRP A 234 2.02 -0.36 17.57
N LEU A 235 1.32 -1.36 18.09
CA LEU A 235 1.46 -1.79 19.48
C LEU A 235 2.81 -2.46 19.72
N ASN A 236 3.27 -3.28 18.77
CA ASN A 236 4.55 -3.97 18.76
C ASN A 236 4.79 -4.82 20.04
N GLU A 237 3.74 -5.45 20.55
CA GLU A 237 3.78 -6.30 21.74
C GLU A 237 4.05 -7.76 21.40
N ASP A 238 3.58 -8.23 20.21
CA ASP A 238 3.79 -9.59 19.71
C ASP A 238 4.87 -9.59 18.60
N PRO A 239 6.00 -10.31 18.77
CA PRO A 239 7.06 -10.32 17.75
C PRO A 239 6.63 -10.90 16.41
N ARG A 240 5.58 -11.73 16.37
CA ARG A 240 5.03 -12.31 15.13
C ARG A 240 4.35 -11.26 14.24
N SER A 241 3.92 -10.15 14.82
CA SER A 241 3.26 -9.06 14.07
C SER A 241 4.19 -8.47 13.02
N LYS A 242 5.47 -8.29 13.38
CA LYS A 242 6.49 -7.86 12.42
C LYS A 242 6.78 -8.94 11.37
N ASP A 243 6.71 -10.23 11.72
CA ASP A 243 6.91 -11.31 10.77
C ASP A 243 5.79 -11.34 9.73
N LEU A 244 4.53 -11.16 10.14
CA LEU A 244 3.40 -11.06 9.22
C LEU A 244 3.54 -9.88 8.25
N ALA A 245 3.86 -8.69 8.76
CA ALA A 245 4.03 -7.50 7.95
C ALA A 245 5.20 -7.62 6.96
N ASP A 246 6.35 -8.13 7.40
CA ASP A 246 7.49 -8.36 6.53
C ASP A 246 7.20 -9.42 5.47
N TYR A 247 6.46 -10.47 5.82
CA TYR A 247 6.08 -11.50 4.88
C TYR A 247 5.11 -10.97 3.81
N ALA A 248 4.08 -10.22 4.20
CA ALA A 248 3.18 -9.56 3.25
C ALA A 248 3.93 -8.64 2.28
N TYR A 249 4.94 -7.93 2.76
CA TYR A 249 5.73 -7.00 1.94
C TYR A 249 6.61 -7.69 0.89
N TRP A 250 7.11 -8.92 1.16
CA TRP A 250 8.07 -9.60 0.27
C TRP A 250 7.48 -10.75 -0.54
N THR A 251 6.20 -10.97 -0.44
CA THR A 251 5.53 -12.05 -1.14
C THR A 251 4.35 -11.56 -1.95
N SER A 252 3.80 -12.42 -2.81
CA SER A 252 2.56 -12.10 -3.48
C SER A 252 1.38 -12.16 -2.52
N ALA A 253 0.33 -11.41 -2.86
CA ALA A 253 -0.91 -11.42 -2.09
C ALA A 253 -1.52 -12.83 -1.96
N GLU A 254 -1.43 -13.62 -3.03
CA GLU A 254 -1.93 -14.99 -3.08
C GLU A 254 -1.13 -15.93 -2.19
N GLU A 255 0.21 -15.85 -2.23
CA GLU A 255 1.10 -16.64 -1.37
C GLU A 255 0.84 -16.31 0.10
N TYR A 256 0.81 -15.01 0.46
CA TYR A 256 0.52 -14.59 1.83
C TYR A 256 -0.81 -15.15 2.32
N ALA A 257 -1.90 -14.91 1.57
CA ALA A 257 -3.23 -15.36 1.94
C ALA A 257 -3.33 -16.88 2.09
N ALA A 258 -2.66 -17.66 1.23
CA ALA A 258 -2.61 -19.12 1.33
C ALA A 258 -1.91 -19.57 2.61
N VAL A 259 -0.73 -18.97 2.91
CA VAL A 259 0.07 -19.36 4.08
C VAL A 259 -0.63 -18.98 5.38
N VAL A 260 -1.13 -17.74 5.52
CA VAL A 260 -1.81 -17.34 6.77
C VAL A 260 -3.18 -18.01 6.91
N GLY A 261 -3.84 -18.34 5.82
CA GLY A 261 -5.07 -19.17 5.84
C GLY A 261 -4.82 -20.56 6.42
N ALA A 262 -3.69 -21.18 6.08
CA ALA A 262 -3.32 -22.51 6.56
C ALA A 262 -2.76 -22.52 7.98
N TYR A 263 -1.90 -21.53 8.32
CA TYR A 263 -1.11 -21.54 9.55
C TYR A 263 -1.50 -20.46 10.57
N GLY A 264 -2.34 -19.48 10.20
CA GLY A 264 -2.62 -18.32 11.04
C GLY A 264 -1.39 -17.45 11.23
N ALA A 265 -1.21 -16.91 12.43
CA ALA A 265 -0.05 -16.10 12.78
C ALA A 265 1.25 -16.89 13.00
N ASP A 266 1.17 -18.21 13.16
CA ASP A 266 2.33 -19.08 13.41
C ASP A 266 2.94 -19.55 12.07
N LEU A 267 3.68 -18.66 11.41
CA LEU A 267 4.28 -18.93 10.10
C LEU A 267 5.22 -20.15 10.14
N PRO A 268 5.25 -21.01 9.08
CA PRO A 268 6.15 -22.16 9.01
C PRO A 268 7.61 -21.75 9.01
N GLY A 269 8.49 -22.66 9.49
CA GLY A 269 9.92 -22.37 9.62
C GLY A 269 10.61 -21.91 8.34
N VAL A 270 10.22 -22.47 7.19
CA VAL A 270 10.76 -22.06 5.88
C VAL A 270 10.43 -20.59 5.55
N VAL A 271 9.24 -20.13 5.92
CA VAL A 271 8.84 -18.71 5.78
C VAL A 271 9.66 -17.83 6.74
N GLY A 272 9.85 -18.29 7.99
CA GLY A 272 10.70 -17.59 8.95
C GLY A 272 12.14 -17.44 8.46
N ASP A 273 12.71 -18.49 7.85
CA ASP A 273 14.06 -18.45 7.26
C ASP A 273 14.11 -17.47 6.08
N TYR A 274 13.10 -17.43 5.23
CA TYR A 274 12.99 -16.47 4.12
C TYR A 274 12.90 -15.02 4.62
N ILE A 275 12.05 -14.75 5.60
CA ILE A 275 11.96 -13.42 6.22
C ILE A 275 13.29 -13.00 6.83
N ALA A 276 13.98 -13.91 7.55
CA ALA A 276 15.27 -13.63 8.16
C ALA A 276 16.35 -13.26 7.12
N GLN A 277 16.35 -13.93 5.97
CA GLN A 277 17.25 -13.60 4.87
C GLN A 277 16.95 -12.22 4.29
N ARG A 278 15.67 -11.91 4.02
CA ARG A 278 15.25 -10.63 3.47
C ARG A 278 15.50 -9.45 4.41
N ARG A 279 15.38 -9.66 5.72
CA ARG A 279 15.66 -8.64 6.74
C ARG A 279 17.07 -8.12 6.74
N VAL A 280 18.07 -8.94 6.36
CA VAL A 280 19.45 -8.48 6.26
C VAL A 280 19.57 -7.28 5.33
N GLU A 281 18.98 -7.35 4.14
CA GLU A 281 18.98 -6.24 3.20
C GLU A 281 18.13 -5.06 3.70
N LYS A 282 16.91 -5.32 4.19
CA LYS A 282 16.00 -4.31 4.73
C LYS A 282 16.68 -3.47 5.83
N GLU A 283 17.30 -4.12 6.81
CA GLU A 283 17.96 -3.44 7.92
C GLU A 283 19.13 -2.56 7.44
N GLN A 284 19.92 -3.04 6.47
CA GLN A 284 20.99 -2.23 5.89
C GLN A 284 20.48 -1.02 5.12
N LEU A 285 19.36 -1.15 4.41
CA LEU A 285 18.72 -0.02 3.72
C LEU A 285 18.13 1.01 4.72
N ILE A 286 17.57 0.55 5.82
CA ILE A 286 17.10 1.42 6.91
C ILE A 286 18.30 2.15 7.56
N GLU A 287 19.34 1.44 7.96
CA GLU A 287 20.56 2.04 8.53
C GLU A 287 21.17 3.09 7.60
N LEU A 288 21.22 2.80 6.30
CA LEU A 288 21.72 3.71 5.29
C LEU A 288 20.84 4.96 5.17
N ALA A 289 19.52 4.82 5.17
CA ALA A 289 18.59 5.94 5.08
C ALA A 289 18.64 6.81 6.34
N VAL A 290 18.68 6.23 7.52
CA VAL A 290 18.83 6.94 8.80
C VAL A 290 20.19 7.65 8.85
N GLY A 291 21.28 6.99 8.46
CA GLY A 291 22.63 7.57 8.44
C GLY A 291 22.80 8.75 7.46
N ARG A 292 21.95 8.85 6.44
CA ARG A 292 21.92 9.99 5.47
C ARG A 292 21.01 11.13 5.90
N ALA A 293 20.22 10.94 6.94
CA ALA A 293 19.21 11.90 7.31
C ALA A 293 19.82 13.26 7.68
N ALA A 294 19.16 14.33 7.25
CA ALA A 294 19.50 15.70 7.59
C ALA A 294 18.32 16.35 8.32
N TYR A 295 18.56 16.86 9.52
CA TYR A 295 17.56 17.57 10.29
C TYR A 295 17.52 19.05 9.90
N LYS A 296 16.33 19.56 9.62
CA LYS A 296 16.07 20.94 9.22
C LYS A 296 15.03 21.58 10.15
N SER A 297 15.35 22.77 10.66
CA SER A 297 14.35 23.56 11.37
C SER A 297 13.52 24.35 10.35
N VAL A 298 12.20 24.11 10.34
CA VAL A 298 11.26 24.74 9.40
C VAL A 298 10.08 25.29 10.22
N GLY A 299 10.01 26.60 10.39
CA GLY A 299 9.05 27.21 11.29
C GLY A 299 9.21 26.68 12.73
N PRO A 300 8.14 26.14 13.34
CA PRO A 300 8.22 25.57 14.68
C PRO A 300 8.77 24.13 14.70
N TRP A 301 8.96 23.50 13.55
CA TRP A 301 9.21 22.07 13.45
C TRP A 301 10.67 21.73 13.12
N THR A 302 11.11 20.59 13.63
CA THR A 302 12.33 19.90 13.22
C THR A 302 11.96 18.79 12.26
N VAL A 303 12.37 18.88 10.99
CA VAL A 303 12.05 17.93 9.94
C VAL A 303 13.28 17.08 9.63
N GLY A 304 13.17 15.76 9.84
CA GLY A 304 14.18 14.78 9.42
C GLY A 304 13.95 14.40 7.96
N VAL A 305 14.93 14.69 7.09
CA VAL A 305 14.79 14.46 5.64
C VAL A 305 15.84 13.48 5.18
N THR A 306 15.41 12.40 4.53
CA THR A 306 16.30 11.38 3.99
C THR A 306 15.91 10.94 2.58
N TYR A 307 16.66 10.01 2.03
CA TYR A 307 16.45 9.41 0.72
C TYR A 307 16.85 7.94 0.77
N GLY A 308 16.06 7.09 0.16
CA GLY A 308 16.42 5.71 -0.02
C GLY A 308 15.25 4.83 -0.39
N ARG A 309 15.58 3.64 -0.86
CA ARG A 309 14.71 2.51 -0.99
C ARG A 309 14.73 1.78 0.36
N CYS A 310 13.73 2.02 1.19
CA CYS A 310 13.70 1.50 2.56
C CYS A 310 12.27 1.45 3.09
N SER A 311 12.06 0.73 4.18
CA SER A 311 10.82 0.79 4.95
C SER A 311 10.61 2.21 5.46
N GLN A 312 9.60 2.89 4.94
CA GLN A 312 9.34 4.30 5.20
C GLN A 312 8.89 4.52 6.65
N ASN A 313 8.09 3.60 7.17
CA ASN A 313 7.57 3.69 8.52
C ASN A 313 8.70 3.48 9.55
N GLU A 314 9.51 2.43 9.40
CA GLU A 314 10.63 2.17 10.32
C GLU A 314 11.70 3.27 10.27
N VAL A 315 12.01 3.82 9.08
CA VAL A 315 12.92 4.98 8.97
C VAL A 315 12.29 6.23 9.61
N ALA A 316 11.00 6.47 9.40
CA ALA A 316 10.33 7.60 10.03
C ALA A 316 10.32 7.50 11.56
N ASP A 317 10.09 6.30 12.10
CA ASP A 317 10.16 6.04 13.53
C ASP A 317 11.55 6.36 14.09
N ALA A 318 12.60 5.84 13.46
CA ALA A 318 13.97 6.12 13.88
C ALA A 318 14.29 7.62 13.85
N LEU A 319 13.81 8.37 12.84
CA LEU A 319 14.03 9.82 12.78
C LEU A 319 13.22 10.59 13.83
N ARG A 320 12.02 10.13 14.16
CA ARG A 320 11.20 10.71 15.24
C ARG A 320 11.79 10.42 16.62
N GLU A 321 12.26 9.21 16.85
CA GLU A 321 13.00 8.87 18.07
C GLU A 321 14.26 9.72 18.25
N ASP A 322 14.91 10.11 17.16
CA ASP A 322 16.09 10.99 17.14
C ASP A 322 15.71 12.50 17.20
N GLY A 323 14.43 12.81 17.41
CA GLY A 323 13.91 14.14 17.73
C GLY A 323 13.34 14.94 16.56
N ALA A 324 12.94 14.30 15.47
CA ALA A 324 12.18 14.96 14.43
C ALA A 324 10.68 15.06 14.81
N ASP A 325 10.08 16.22 14.57
CA ASP A 325 8.63 16.39 14.63
C ASP A 325 7.93 15.77 13.42
N ALA A 326 8.63 15.76 12.30
CA ALA A 326 8.19 15.08 11.07
C ALA A 326 9.38 14.46 10.33
N ALA A 327 9.14 13.32 9.69
CA ALA A 327 10.09 12.64 8.81
C ALA A 327 9.63 12.72 7.35
N VAL A 328 10.56 12.98 6.43
CA VAL A 328 10.37 12.99 4.98
C VAL A 328 11.32 11.98 4.36
N ILE A 329 10.77 10.95 3.73
CA ILE A 329 11.54 9.91 3.04
C ILE A 329 11.29 10.04 1.54
N VAL A 330 12.30 10.47 0.80
CA VAL A 330 12.27 10.60 -0.67
C VAL A 330 12.70 9.28 -1.28
N LYS A 331 11.88 8.75 -2.18
CA LYS A 331 12.11 7.46 -2.86
C LYS A 331 12.85 7.64 -4.21
N PRO A 332 13.52 6.60 -4.71
CA PRO A 332 14.11 6.62 -6.06
C PRO A 332 13.08 6.88 -7.18
N SER A 333 11.82 6.50 -7.00
CA SER A 333 10.72 6.78 -7.93
C SER A 333 10.31 8.27 -8.01
N GLY A 334 10.90 9.14 -7.18
CA GLY A 334 10.56 10.56 -7.10
C GLY A 334 9.43 10.89 -6.14
N SER A 335 8.69 9.89 -5.67
CA SER A 335 7.68 10.08 -4.63
C SER A 335 8.32 10.29 -3.26
N ALA A 336 7.55 10.80 -2.31
CA ALA A 336 8.01 10.97 -0.94
C ALA A 336 6.90 10.67 0.05
N SER A 337 7.28 10.10 1.19
CA SER A 337 6.41 9.89 2.33
C SER A 337 6.70 10.90 3.41
N ILE A 338 5.65 11.40 4.05
CA ILE A 338 5.70 12.32 5.18
C ILE A 338 5.04 11.63 6.36
N ARG A 339 5.75 11.52 7.48
CA ARG A 339 5.26 10.91 8.71
C ARG A 339 5.45 11.88 9.88
N GLY A 340 4.37 12.21 10.56
CA GLY A 340 4.35 13.11 11.70
C GLY A 340 4.54 12.37 13.03
N SER A 341 5.05 13.10 14.04
CA SER A 341 5.01 12.69 15.45
C SER A 341 3.61 12.94 16.04
N GLU A 342 3.41 12.59 17.31
CA GLU A 342 2.20 12.92 18.07
C GLU A 342 1.85 14.42 18.05
N ASP A 343 2.88 15.27 18.01
CA ASP A 343 2.74 16.74 18.03
C ASP A 343 2.67 17.36 16.63
N PHE A 344 2.76 16.56 15.54
CA PHE A 344 2.71 17.03 14.16
C PHE A 344 1.56 16.41 13.38
N GLU A 345 0.50 17.17 13.19
CA GLU A 345 -0.72 16.75 12.49
C GLU A 345 -0.94 17.47 11.13
N ALA A 346 0.14 17.95 10.50
CA ALA A 346 0.07 18.73 9.27
C ALA A 346 0.63 18.00 8.02
N ALA A 347 0.91 16.68 8.09
CA ALA A 347 1.50 15.94 6.97
C ALA A 347 0.67 16.07 5.69
N HIS A 348 -0.64 15.90 5.76
CA HIS A 348 -1.57 16.05 4.64
C HIS A 348 -1.60 17.47 4.06
N LEU A 349 -1.42 18.51 4.89
CA LEU A 349 -1.38 19.90 4.43
C LEU A 349 -0.09 20.19 3.64
N VAL A 350 1.04 19.62 4.08
CA VAL A 350 2.30 19.71 3.36
C VAL A 350 2.22 18.97 2.04
N ALA A 351 1.71 17.73 2.04
CA ALA A 351 1.55 16.93 0.83
C ALA A 351 0.67 17.64 -0.22
N ARG A 352 -0.43 18.25 0.19
CA ARG A 352 -1.32 19.03 -0.69
C ARG A 352 -0.66 20.22 -1.38
N GLN A 353 0.43 20.77 -0.85
CA GLN A 353 1.19 21.84 -1.51
C GLN A 353 1.99 21.31 -2.72
N VAL A 354 2.17 20.00 -2.83
CA VAL A 354 3.00 19.32 -3.83
C VAL A 354 2.25 18.12 -4.45
N GLU A 355 0.97 18.35 -4.77
CA GLU A 355 0.10 17.39 -5.49
C GLU A 355 -0.03 16.03 -4.79
N GLY A 356 -0.05 16.05 -3.46
CA GLY A 356 -0.19 14.87 -2.64
C GLY A 356 -1.38 14.95 -1.69
N GLY A 357 -1.53 13.93 -0.85
CA GLY A 357 -2.61 13.82 0.11
C GLY A 357 -2.29 12.84 1.22
N GLY A 358 -3.28 12.51 2.02
CA GLY A 358 -3.19 11.56 3.13
C GLY A 358 -3.78 12.11 4.41
N HIS A 359 -3.38 11.50 5.51
CA HIS A 359 -3.85 11.79 6.86
C HIS A 359 -3.00 12.86 7.58
N PRO A 360 -3.48 13.41 8.69
CA PRO A 360 -2.74 14.42 9.46
C PRO A 360 -1.31 14.00 9.85
N LYS A 361 -1.09 12.74 10.19
CA LYS A 361 0.21 12.21 10.60
C LYS A 361 0.93 11.39 9.52
N ALA A 362 0.24 10.97 8.45
CA ALA A 362 0.79 10.14 7.39
C ALA A 362 0.29 10.60 6.02
N ALA A 363 1.19 11.04 5.17
CA ALA A 363 0.85 11.55 3.84
C ALA A 363 1.91 11.16 2.81
N GLY A 364 1.52 11.16 1.54
CA GLY A 364 2.39 10.91 0.40
C GLY A 364 2.27 12.04 -0.63
N CYS A 365 3.34 12.27 -1.39
CA CYS A 365 3.34 13.21 -2.51
C CYS A 365 4.37 12.80 -3.56
N LYS A 366 4.12 13.22 -4.79
CA LYS A 366 5.07 13.05 -5.90
C LYS A 366 5.13 14.39 -6.65
N PRO A 367 6.09 15.28 -6.31
CA PRO A 367 6.22 16.56 -7.00
C PRO A 367 6.43 16.36 -8.50
N ASP A 368 5.67 17.08 -9.32
CA ASP A 368 5.81 17.08 -10.78
C ASP A 368 6.97 18.00 -11.18
N ILE A 369 8.20 17.47 -11.07
CA ILE A 369 9.46 18.21 -11.29
C ILE A 369 10.40 17.52 -12.27
N TYR A 370 9.94 16.49 -12.95
CA TYR A 370 10.74 15.70 -13.89
C TYR A 370 10.14 15.78 -15.29
N ASP A 371 10.81 16.51 -16.17
CA ASP A 371 10.38 16.68 -17.57
C ASP A 371 10.94 15.57 -18.48
N ASP A 372 12.08 14.98 -18.11
CA ASP A 372 12.76 13.97 -18.92
C ASP A 372 13.69 13.04 -18.11
N MET A 373 14.30 12.09 -18.81
CA MET A 373 15.24 11.11 -18.24
C MET A 373 16.49 11.73 -17.58
N MET A 374 16.86 12.94 -17.97
CA MET A 374 18.01 13.60 -17.36
C MET A 374 17.67 14.14 -15.97
N ASP A 375 16.43 14.56 -15.78
CA ASP A 375 15.93 15.00 -14.47
C ASP A 375 15.86 13.81 -13.51
N TYR A 376 15.41 12.64 -13.97
CA TYR A 376 15.45 11.42 -13.17
C TYR A 376 16.89 10.98 -12.87
N ALA A 377 17.80 11.02 -13.83
CA ALA A 377 19.20 10.71 -13.58
C ALA A 377 19.81 11.69 -12.54
N ALA A 378 19.43 12.98 -12.61
CA ALA A 378 19.81 13.96 -11.61
C ALA A 378 19.20 13.65 -10.23
N HIS A 379 17.94 13.24 -10.18
CA HIS A 379 17.29 12.80 -8.95
C HIS A 379 18.08 11.67 -8.26
N TRP A 380 18.42 10.62 -8.97
CA TRP A 380 19.17 9.50 -8.40
C TRP A 380 20.59 9.91 -7.97
N THR A 381 21.30 10.64 -8.81
CA THR A 381 22.69 11.06 -8.52
C THR A 381 22.80 12.08 -7.41
N THR A 382 21.75 12.82 -7.13
CA THR A 382 21.68 13.82 -6.05
C THR A 382 20.82 13.38 -4.86
N GLU A 383 20.44 12.09 -4.81
CA GLU A 383 19.64 11.52 -3.72
C GLU A 383 18.35 12.35 -3.45
N GLY A 384 17.65 12.71 -4.52
CA GLY A 384 16.38 13.43 -4.42
C GLY A 384 16.50 14.87 -3.91
N GLU A 385 17.62 15.54 -4.08
CA GLU A 385 17.85 16.87 -3.51
C GLU A 385 16.79 17.90 -3.96
N THR A 386 16.33 17.83 -5.21
CA THR A 386 15.27 18.71 -5.71
C THR A 386 13.94 18.44 -5.03
N THR A 387 13.53 17.18 -4.94
CA THR A 387 12.31 16.75 -4.22
C THR A 387 12.35 17.20 -2.76
N LYS A 388 13.47 16.94 -2.07
CA LYS A 388 13.67 17.38 -0.67
C LYS A 388 13.47 18.87 -0.49
N ARG A 389 13.99 19.70 -1.41
CA ARG A 389 13.81 21.16 -1.37
C ARG A 389 12.38 21.58 -1.59
N VAL A 390 11.69 20.98 -2.56
CA VAL A 390 10.29 21.29 -2.86
C VAL A 390 9.42 20.98 -1.64
N ILE A 391 9.61 19.82 -1.02
CA ILE A 391 8.84 19.43 0.17
C ILE A 391 9.17 20.33 1.37
N LEU A 392 10.45 20.68 1.61
CA LEU A 392 10.80 21.61 2.68
C LEU A 392 10.17 23.01 2.47
N ALA A 393 10.09 23.50 1.23
CA ALA A 393 9.38 24.74 0.92
C ALA A 393 7.86 24.61 1.19
N ALA A 394 7.26 23.42 0.97
CA ALA A 394 5.87 23.17 1.35
C ALA A 394 5.66 23.20 2.87
N PHE A 395 6.59 22.70 3.66
CA PHE A 395 6.57 22.85 5.12
C PHE A 395 6.67 24.31 5.55
N GLU A 396 7.57 25.11 4.92
CA GLU A 396 7.68 26.57 5.18
C GLU A 396 6.35 27.26 4.96
N ARG A 397 5.68 26.97 3.86
CA ARG A 397 4.37 27.53 3.54
C ARG A 397 3.31 27.21 4.57
N VAL A 398 3.20 25.93 4.96
CA VAL A 398 2.23 25.50 5.97
C VAL A 398 2.54 26.17 7.33
N ALA A 399 3.81 26.33 7.68
CA ALA A 399 4.21 27.03 8.91
C ALA A 399 3.85 28.52 8.89
N GLU A 400 4.00 29.20 7.73
CA GLU A 400 3.61 30.60 7.55
C GLU A 400 2.08 30.76 7.66
N ASP A 401 1.31 29.88 7.02
CA ASP A 401 -0.16 29.90 7.07
C ASP A 401 -0.66 29.66 8.51
N ALA A 402 -0.06 28.73 9.25
CA ALA A 402 -0.39 28.46 10.65
C ALA A 402 -0.05 29.65 11.54
N ALA A 403 1.08 30.32 11.35
CA ALA A 403 1.45 31.52 12.10
C ALA A 403 0.49 32.69 11.82
N ALA A 404 0.12 32.90 10.56
CA ALA A 404 -0.84 33.92 10.16
C ALA A 404 -2.24 33.69 10.76
N ALA A 405 -2.67 32.43 10.81
CA ALA A 405 -3.95 32.07 11.47
C ALA A 405 -3.92 32.35 12.98
N ALA A 406 -2.84 32.03 13.65
CA ALA A 406 -2.68 32.29 15.09
C ALA A 406 -2.66 33.80 15.41
N ASP A 407 -2.02 34.63 14.57
CA ASP A 407 -2.01 36.09 14.73
C ASP A 407 -3.41 36.69 14.52
N ALA A 408 -4.18 36.20 13.55
CA ALA A 408 -5.55 36.62 13.29
C ALA A 408 -6.52 36.31 14.45
N GLU A 409 -6.36 35.14 15.08
CA GLU A 409 -7.14 34.74 16.25
C GLU A 409 -6.83 35.64 17.48
N GLN A 410 -5.57 36.02 17.67
CA GLN A 410 -5.17 36.93 18.76
C GLN A 410 -5.70 38.35 18.54
N GLU A 411 -5.73 38.87 17.32
CA GLU A 411 -6.34 40.19 16.99
C GLU A 411 -7.86 40.19 17.25
N THR A 412 -8.55 39.09 16.89
CA THR A 412 -9.98 38.96 17.10
C THR A 412 -10.34 38.89 18.58
N ALA A 413 -9.57 38.14 19.37
CA ALA A 413 -9.75 38.01 20.81
C ALA A 413 -9.45 39.33 21.55
N ALA A 414 -8.55 40.17 21.04
CA ALA A 414 -8.23 41.49 21.61
C ALA A 414 -9.33 42.52 21.35
N THR A 415 -10.02 42.44 20.21
CA THR A 415 -11.14 43.34 19.85
C THR A 415 -12.45 43.02 20.55
N ASP A 416 -12.69 41.77 20.97
CA ASP A 416 -13.88 41.35 21.74
C ASP A 416 -13.79 41.68 23.23
N THR A 417 -12.68 42.23 23.70
CA THR A 417 -12.44 42.54 25.13
C THR A 417 -12.54 44.06 25.43
N GLU A 418 -12.78 44.92 24.44
CA GLU A 418 -13.09 46.36 24.60
C GLU A 418 -14.61 46.62 24.50
#